data_4370c579008538267fdf75bfdb180a8e
#
_entry.id   4370c579008538267fdf75bfdb180a8e
#
_cell.length_a   1.000
_cell.length_b   1.000
_cell.length_c   1.000
_cell.angle_alpha   90.00
_cell.angle_beta   90.00
_cell.angle_gamma   90.00
#
_symmetry.space_group_name_H-M   'P 1'
#
loop_
_entity.id
_entity.type
_entity.pdbx_description
1 polymer ?
#
loop_
_entity_poly.entity_id
_entity_poly.type
_entity_poly.pdbx_seq_one_letter_code
_entity_poly.pdbx_strand_id
1 'polypeptide(L)'
;RNFKVGSVAQEAPSTEETLLDTVLAADFERAELLRDAEIETDPNKIANIHIRLADIDAYSADARASSILTGLGFSQNDQNSPCSSFSGGWRMRVALASVLFSNPDLLLLDEPTNYLDFEGTAWLENYLQKFKNTVLVISHDRSLLNKSVNGILHLSNKKLQFYSGNYDTFDNERRIQLEQKISLKNKQDAQRAHIQS
;
A
#
# COMPACT_ATOMS: atom_id res chain seq x y z
N ARG A 1 -10.72 -19.48 2.12
CA ARG A 1 -9.57 -18.57 2.16
C ARG A 1 -10.00 -17.35 2.96
N ASN A 2 -9.30 -17.06 4.06
CA ASN A 2 -9.58 -15.84 4.83
C ASN A 2 -9.07 -14.61 4.03
N PHE A 3 -9.93 -13.60 3.90
CA PHE A 3 -9.58 -12.34 3.22
C PHE A 3 -8.59 -11.55 4.10
N LYS A 4 -7.41 -11.24 3.55
CA LYS A 4 -6.34 -10.53 4.27
C LYS A 4 -6.41 -9.03 3.94
N VAL A 5 -6.53 -8.18 4.99
CA VAL A 5 -6.41 -6.72 4.87
C VAL A 5 -5.08 -6.30 5.48
N GLY A 6 -4.29 -5.55 4.75
CA GLY A 6 -3.03 -4.98 5.20
C GLY A 6 -3.10 -3.45 5.29
N SER A 7 -2.63 -2.89 6.39
CA SER A 7 -2.46 -1.45 6.57
C SER A 7 -1.15 -1.18 7.28
N VAL A 8 -0.55 -0.03 7.00
CA VAL A 8 0.65 0.40 7.72
C VAL A 8 0.28 0.72 9.16
N ALA A 9 1.01 0.15 10.13
CA ALA A 9 0.81 0.45 11.55
C ALA A 9 1.07 1.94 11.82
N GLN A 10 0.28 2.54 12.73
CA GLN A 10 0.47 3.95 13.12
C GLN A 10 1.75 4.17 13.93
N GLU A 11 2.18 3.13 14.66
CA GLU A 11 3.44 3.16 15.41
C GLU A 11 4.51 2.37 14.66
N ALA A 12 5.68 3.00 14.53
CA ALA A 12 6.82 2.38 13.90
C ALA A 12 7.40 1.27 14.79
N PRO A 13 7.71 0.08 14.24
CA PRO A 13 8.32 -1.00 15.02
C PRO A 13 9.64 -0.52 15.65
N SER A 14 9.87 -0.91 16.89
CA SER A 14 11.12 -0.57 17.64
C SER A 14 11.59 -1.80 18.39
N THR A 15 11.97 -2.84 17.63
CA THR A 15 12.43 -4.12 18.13
C THR A 15 13.97 -4.23 18.02
N GLU A 16 14.54 -5.14 18.78
CA GLU A 16 15.96 -5.52 18.66
C GLU A 16 16.20 -6.53 17.52
N GLU A 17 15.13 -6.98 16.87
CA GLU A 17 15.21 -7.80 15.67
C GLU A 17 15.76 -7.00 14.49
N THR A 18 16.37 -7.70 13.54
CA THR A 18 16.86 -7.08 12.30
C THR A 18 15.70 -6.54 11.45
N LEU A 19 15.98 -5.60 10.54
CA LEU A 19 14.96 -5.12 9.62
C LEU A 19 14.40 -6.27 8.79
N LEU A 20 15.26 -7.17 8.34
CA LEU A 20 14.86 -8.33 7.53
C LEU A 20 13.92 -9.24 8.32
N ASP A 21 14.27 -9.60 9.56
CA ASP A 21 13.44 -10.45 10.41
C ASP A 21 12.08 -9.79 10.73
N THR A 22 12.09 -8.48 11.01
CA THR A 22 10.87 -7.70 11.24
C THR A 22 9.91 -7.75 10.03
N VAL A 23 10.44 -7.67 8.82
CA VAL A 23 9.63 -7.76 7.59
C VAL A 23 9.14 -9.20 7.37
N LEU A 24 10.00 -10.20 7.55
CA LEU A 24 9.65 -11.61 7.40
C LEU A 24 8.56 -12.06 8.39
N ALA A 25 8.56 -11.51 9.61
CA ALA A 25 7.54 -11.79 10.64
C ALA A 25 6.12 -11.33 10.24
N ALA A 26 5.98 -10.44 9.25
CA ALA A 26 4.67 -9.99 8.76
C ALA A 26 3.90 -11.08 7.97
N ASP A 27 4.56 -12.14 7.52
CA ASP A 27 3.90 -13.32 6.94
C ASP A 27 3.65 -14.38 8.03
N PHE A 28 2.57 -14.20 8.77
CA PHE A 28 2.20 -15.08 9.88
C PHE A 28 2.01 -16.54 9.44
N GLU A 29 1.43 -16.79 8.26
CA GLU A 29 1.23 -18.13 7.74
C GLU A 29 2.57 -18.85 7.52
N ARG A 30 3.54 -18.14 6.91
CA ARG A 30 4.90 -18.66 6.72
C ARG A 30 5.56 -18.96 8.07
N ALA A 31 5.50 -18.03 9.01
CA ALA A 31 6.13 -18.18 10.32
C ALA A 31 5.54 -19.37 11.09
N GLU A 32 4.22 -19.58 11.04
CA GLU A 32 3.55 -20.68 11.68
C GLU A 32 3.92 -22.03 11.03
N LEU A 33 3.89 -22.10 9.71
CA LEU A 33 4.26 -23.32 8.97
C LEU A 33 5.72 -23.72 9.21
N LEU A 34 6.65 -22.76 9.26
CA LEU A 34 8.07 -23.06 9.54
C LEU A 34 8.24 -23.61 10.95
N ARG A 35 7.59 -22.99 11.95
CA ARG A 35 7.61 -23.48 13.33
C ARG A 35 6.98 -24.88 13.44
N ASP A 36 5.87 -25.13 12.77
CA ASP A 36 5.20 -26.43 12.77
C ASP A 36 6.08 -27.50 12.12
N ALA A 37 6.82 -27.16 11.06
CA ALA A 37 7.76 -28.07 10.40
C ALA A 37 8.91 -28.52 11.34
N GLU A 38 9.32 -27.69 12.30
CA GLU A 38 10.39 -28.01 13.26
C GLU A 38 9.94 -28.98 14.36
N ILE A 39 8.65 -28.93 14.74
CA ILE A 39 8.13 -29.71 15.89
C ILE A 39 7.29 -30.92 15.47
N GLU A 40 6.79 -30.98 14.23
CA GLU A 40 5.98 -32.10 13.75
C GLU A 40 6.83 -33.35 13.52
N THR A 41 6.30 -34.52 13.87
CA THR A 41 6.98 -35.81 13.77
C THR A 41 6.32 -36.75 12.77
N ASP A 42 5.08 -36.49 12.37
CA ASP A 42 4.35 -37.32 11.37
C ASP A 42 4.84 -36.98 9.96
N PRO A 43 5.44 -37.96 9.21
CA PRO A 43 5.94 -37.70 7.86
C PRO A 43 4.91 -37.14 6.88
N ASN A 44 3.63 -37.56 6.99
CA ASN A 44 2.58 -37.09 6.10
C ASN A 44 2.23 -35.61 6.38
N LYS A 45 2.19 -35.22 7.65
CA LYS A 45 1.97 -33.81 8.03
C LYS A 45 3.14 -32.93 7.63
N ILE A 46 4.37 -33.39 7.84
CA ILE A 46 5.59 -32.69 7.40
C ILE A 46 5.54 -32.46 5.87
N ALA A 47 5.19 -33.48 5.09
CA ALA A 47 5.05 -33.34 3.64
C ALA A 47 4.00 -32.28 3.27
N ASN A 48 2.83 -32.28 3.92
CA ASN A 48 1.78 -31.28 3.68
C ASN A 48 2.22 -29.86 4.04
N ILE A 49 2.97 -29.69 5.13
CA ILE A 49 3.54 -28.39 5.51
C ILE A 49 4.50 -27.88 4.43
N HIS A 50 5.41 -28.75 3.92
CA HIS A 50 6.35 -28.35 2.88
C HIS A 50 5.65 -28.06 1.54
N ILE A 51 4.59 -28.79 1.18
CA ILE A 51 3.76 -28.45 0.02
C ILE A 51 3.16 -27.07 0.19
N ARG A 52 2.61 -26.76 1.36
CA ARG A 52 2.03 -25.46 1.63
C ARG A 52 3.06 -24.32 1.62
N LEU A 53 4.25 -24.55 2.20
CA LEU A 53 5.37 -23.62 2.11
C LEU A 53 5.79 -23.33 0.67
N ALA A 54 5.79 -24.34 -0.19
CA ALA A 54 6.06 -24.16 -1.62
C ALA A 54 4.95 -23.37 -2.32
N ASP A 55 3.66 -23.65 -2.01
CA ASP A 55 2.50 -22.94 -2.58
C ASP A 55 2.50 -21.44 -2.28
N ILE A 56 2.95 -21.05 -1.07
CA ILE A 56 3.04 -19.62 -0.67
C ILE A 56 4.38 -18.98 -1.03
N ASP A 57 5.25 -19.68 -1.77
CA ASP A 57 6.58 -19.23 -2.15
C ASP A 57 7.45 -18.82 -0.95
N ALA A 58 7.38 -19.60 0.14
CA ALA A 58 8.06 -19.31 1.39
C ALA A 58 9.60 -19.32 1.26
N TYR A 59 10.13 -20.11 0.32
CA TYR A 59 11.59 -20.24 0.12
C TYR A 59 12.22 -19.03 -0.55
N SER A 60 11.43 -18.19 -1.26
CA SER A 60 11.92 -16.92 -1.81
C SER A 60 11.70 -15.73 -0.87
N ALA A 61 11.14 -15.95 0.31
CA ALA A 61 10.72 -14.90 1.22
C ALA A 61 11.84 -13.91 1.57
N ASP A 62 13.02 -14.41 1.90
CA ASP A 62 14.18 -13.58 2.26
C ASP A 62 14.61 -12.67 1.11
N ALA A 63 14.65 -13.19 -0.12
CA ALA A 63 14.98 -12.42 -1.30
C ALA A 63 13.90 -11.36 -1.61
N ARG A 64 12.60 -11.69 -1.43
CA ARG A 64 11.49 -10.74 -1.61
C ARG A 64 11.52 -9.64 -0.56
N ALA A 65 11.70 -9.98 0.71
CA ALA A 65 11.80 -9.02 1.81
C ALA A 65 12.99 -8.08 1.61
N SER A 66 14.16 -8.63 1.29
CA SER A 66 15.38 -7.86 0.99
C SER A 66 15.18 -6.93 -0.22
N SER A 67 14.51 -7.38 -1.28
CA SER A 67 14.21 -6.56 -2.45
C SER A 67 13.28 -5.38 -2.11
N ILE A 68 12.27 -5.59 -1.26
CA ILE A 68 11.37 -4.53 -0.81
C ILE A 68 12.13 -3.52 0.05
N LEU A 69 12.94 -3.97 1.01
CA LEU A 69 13.76 -3.11 1.85
C LEU A 69 14.75 -2.28 1.02
N THR A 70 15.42 -2.91 0.05
CA THR A 70 16.32 -2.21 -0.88
C THR A 70 15.58 -1.13 -1.66
N GLY A 71 14.40 -1.44 -2.17
CA GLY A 71 13.57 -0.48 -2.90
C GLY A 71 13.11 0.71 -2.07
N LEU A 72 12.98 0.53 -0.75
CA LEU A 72 12.67 1.59 0.22
C LEU A 72 13.90 2.31 0.78
N GLY A 73 15.11 2.04 0.22
CA GLY A 73 16.34 2.77 0.49
C GLY A 73 17.28 2.13 1.52
N PHE A 74 17.00 0.90 2.00
CA PHE A 74 17.88 0.21 2.94
C PHE A 74 18.99 -0.56 2.24
N SER A 75 20.25 -0.32 2.64
CA SER A 75 21.39 -1.13 2.17
C SER A 75 21.35 -2.55 2.76
N GLN A 76 22.15 -3.46 2.21
CA GLN A 76 22.28 -4.82 2.74
C GLN A 76 22.79 -4.84 4.21
N ASN A 77 23.64 -3.89 4.58
CA ASN A 77 24.11 -3.76 5.96
C ASN A 77 22.99 -3.30 6.89
N ASP A 78 22.16 -2.35 6.44
CA ASP A 78 21.02 -1.86 7.22
C ASP A 78 20.02 -2.99 7.50
N GLN A 79 19.79 -3.87 6.53
CA GLN A 79 18.84 -4.98 6.67
C GLN A 79 19.19 -5.96 7.79
N ASN A 80 20.48 -6.06 8.13
CA ASN A 80 20.98 -6.89 9.23
C ASN A 80 21.13 -6.11 10.56
N SER A 81 20.74 -4.85 10.60
CA SER A 81 20.80 -4.01 11.79
C SER A 81 19.49 -4.03 12.57
N PRO A 82 19.52 -3.83 13.91
CA PRO A 82 18.30 -3.78 14.73
C PRO A 82 17.37 -2.64 14.30
N CYS A 83 16.07 -2.89 14.28
CA CYS A 83 15.06 -1.88 13.92
C CYS A 83 15.12 -0.68 14.87
N SER A 84 15.42 -0.89 16.15
CA SER A 84 15.57 0.16 17.17
C SER A 84 16.68 1.18 16.86
N SER A 85 17.70 0.82 16.07
CA SER A 85 18.81 1.70 15.70
C SER A 85 18.44 2.81 14.70
N PHE A 86 17.26 2.75 14.11
CA PHE A 86 16.80 3.68 13.07
C PHE A 86 15.89 4.76 13.63
N SER A 87 15.86 5.93 12.97
CA SER A 87 14.93 7.01 13.29
C SER A 87 13.48 6.63 13.01
N GLY A 88 12.52 7.34 13.60
CA GLY A 88 11.09 7.07 13.42
C GLY A 88 10.64 7.02 11.95
N GLY A 89 11.12 7.93 11.10
CA GLY A 89 10.81 7.93 9.67
C GLY A 89 11.34 6.69 8.95
N TRP A 90 12.56 6.25 9.25
CA TRP A 90 13.11 5.01 8.70
C TRP A 90 12.36 3.77 9.19
N ARG A 91 11.98 3.75 10.46
CA ARG A 91 11.14 2.65 11.01
C ARG A 91 9.75 2.60 10.36
N MET A 92 9.18 3.75 9.96
CA MET A 92 7.94 3.76 9.19
C MET A 92 8.11 3.16 7.79
N ARG A 93 9.29 3.30 7.15
CA ARG A 93 9.59 2.56 5.91
C ARG A 93 9.65 1.05 6.15
N VAL A 94 10.14 0.59 7.31
CA VAL A 94 10.09 -0.85 7.68
C VAL A 94 8.65 -1.32 7.85
N ALA A 95 7.79 -0.54 8.52
CA ALA A 95 6.36 -0.85 8.63
C ALA A 95 5.68 -0.95 7.25
N LEU A 96 6.03 -0.05 6.32
CA LEU A 96 5.57 -0.13 4.93
C LEU A 96 6.10 -1.40 4.25
N ALA A 97 7.40 -1.72 4.41
CA ALA A 97 7.99 -2.95 3.86
C ALA A 97 7.23 -4.20 4.34
N SER A 98 6.92 -4.27 5.63
CA SER A 98 6.21 -5.40 6.24
C SER A 98 4.82 -5.61 5.65
N VAL A 99 4.03 -4.53 5.46
CA VAL A 99 2.70 -4.67 4.87
C VAL A 99 2.76 -5.02 3.37
N LEU A 100 3.72 -4.48 2.63
CA LEU A 100 3.92 -4.84 1.22
C LEU A 100 4.34 -6.30 1.07
N PHE A 101 5.25 -6.76 1.94
CA PHE A 101 5.73 -8.15 1.96
C PHE A 101 4.62 -9.15 2.26
N SER A 102 3.68 -8.82 3.16
CA SER A 102 2.55 -9.69 3.54
C SER A 102 1.57 -9.96 2.39
N ASN A 103 1.67 -9.21 1.29
CA ASN A 103 0.87 -9.36 0.06
C ASN A 103 -0.63 -9.56 0.32
N PRO A 104 -1.31 -8.60 0.98
CA PRO A 104 -2.71 -8.72 1.38
C PRO A 104 -3.67 -8.69 0.18
N ASP A 105 -4.90 -9.20 0.34
CA ASP A 105 -5.97 -9.11 -0.68
C ASP A 105 -6.46 -7.67 -0.86
N LEU A 106 -6.43 -6.86 0.23
CA LEU A 106 -6.68 -5.42 0.22
C LEU A 106 -5.56 -4.71 0.97
N LEU A 107 -4.83 -3.86 0.25
CA LEU A 107 -3.77 -3.02 0.79
C LEU A 107 -4.31 -1.60 1.05
N LEU A 108 -4.21 -1.11 2.28
CA LEU A 108 -4.63 0.23 2.69
C LEU A 108 -3.39 1.07 2.99
N LEU A 109 -3.20 2.16 2.23
CA LEU A 109 -2.07 3.07 2.40
C LEU A 109 -2.59 4.49 2.65
N ASP A 110 -2.12 5.11 3.72
CA ASP A 110 -2.40 6.50 4.06
C ASP A 110 -1.12 7.31 3.98
N GLU A 111 -1.05 8.22 2.99
CA GLU A 111 0.10 9.08 2.70
C GLU A 111 1.45 8.33 2.70
N PRO A 112 1.61 7.23 1.93
CA PRO A 112 2.76 6.35 2.03
C PRO A 112 4.08 7.01 1.58
N THR A 113 4.02 8.12 0.86
CA THR A 113 5.19 8.86 0.36
C THR A 113 5.80 9.80 1.39
N ASN A 114 5.12 10.08 2.52
CA ASN A 114 5.60 11.07 3.50
C ASN A 114 6.97 10.74 4.12
N TYR A 115 7.35 9.47 4.16
CA TYR A 115 8.61 9.01 4.74
C TYR A 115 9.62 8.57 3.68
N LEU A 116 9.28 8.70 2.39
CA LEU A 116 10.12 8.28 1.28
C LEU A 116 10.84 9.46 0.65
N ASP A 117 12.05 9.21 0.19
CA ASP A 117 12.76 10.09 -0.73
C ASP A 117 12.26 9.87 -2.17
N PHE A 118 12.84 10.59 -3.11
CA PHE A 118 12.43 10.52 -4.51
C PHE A 118 12.60 9.09 -5.10
N GLU A 119 13.69 8.40 -4.77
CA GLU A 119 13.98 7.05 -5.26
C GLU A 119 13.01 6.03 -4.67
N GLY A 120 12.77 6.08 -3.36
CA GLY A 120 11.80 5.24 -2.67
C GLY A 120 10.37 5.46 -3.17
N THR A 121 9.99 6.72 -3.46
CA THR A 121 8.68 7.05 -4.05
C THR A 121 8.55 6.46 -5.47
N ALA A 122 9.56 6.63 -6.32
CA ALA A 122 9.55 6.06 -7.67
C ALA A 122 9.51 4.52 -7.65
N TRP A 123 10.19 3.90 -6.70
CA TRP A 123 10.13 2.47 -6.50
C TRP A 123 8.72 2.01 -6.06
N LEU A 124 8.11 2.72 -5.09
CA LEU A 124 6.75 2.40 -4.61
C LEU A 124 5.72 2.54 -5.75
N GLU A 125 5.80 3.59 -6.57
CA GLU A 125 4.96 3.74 -7.76
C GLU A 125 5.03 2.50 -8.66
N ASN A 126 6.25 2.04 -8.98
CA ASN A 126 6.47 0.85 -9.81
C ASN A 126 5.99 -0.45 -9.13
N TYR A 127 6.12 -0.55 -7.81
CA TYR A 127 5.64 -1.69 -7.04
C TYR A 127 4.12 -1.79 -7.10
N LEU A 128 3.42 -0.68 -6.83
CA LEU A 128 1.96 -0.62 -6.82
C LEU A 128 1.34 -0.88 -8.20
N GLN A 129 1.98 -0.45 -9.30
CA GLN A 129 1.54 -0.78 -10.65
C GLN A 129 1.52 -2.30 -10.93
N LYS A 130 2.43 -3.03 -10.29
CA LYS A 130 2.57 -4.50 -10.46
C LYS A 130 1.81 -5.28 -9.39
N PHE A 131 1.23 -4.59 -8.41
CA PHE A 131 0.51 -5.23 -7.33
C PHE A 131 -0.78 -5.87 -7.87
N LYS A 132 -0.94 -7.17 -7.65
CA LYS A 132 -2.00 -7.97 -8.29
C LYS A 132 -3.36 -7.85 -7.59
N ASN A 133 -3.34 -7.47 -6.31
CA ASN A 133 -4.53 -7.39 -5.49
C ASN A 133 -5.06 -5.94 -5.42
N THR A 134 -6.11 -5.70 -4.63
CA THR A 134 -6.72 -4.37 -4.51
C THR A 134 -5.88 -3.45 -3.63
N VAL A 135 -5.66 -2.22 -4.09
CA VAL A 135 -5.02 -1.15 -3.32
C VAL A 135 -6.00 0.00 -3.14
N LEU A 136 -6.12 0.49 -1.91
CA LEU A 136 -6.75 1.76 -1.60
C LEU A 136 -5.68 2.68 -1.01
N VAL A 137 -5.35 3.76 -1.72
CA VAL A 137 -4.34 4.72 -1.30
C VAL A 137 -4.95 6.11 -1.10
N ILE A 138 -4.64 6.74 0.02
CA ILE A 138 -4.88 8.16 0.27
C ILE A 138 -3.55 8.87 0.04
N SER A 139 -3.51 9.84 -0.86
CA SER A 139 -2.31 10.63 -1.12
C SER A 139 -2.65 11.98 -1.73
N HIS A 140 -1.79 12.95 -1.46
CA HIS A 140 -1.74 14.24 -2.17
C HIS A 140 -0.68 14.26 -3.28
N ASP A 141 0.07 13.18 -3.46
CA ASP A 141 1.08 13.02 -4.52
C ASP A 141 0.40 12.65 -5.84
N ARG A 142 0.34 13.63 -6.74
CA ARG A 142 -0.28 13.46 -8.07
C ARG A 142 0.48 12.46 -8.95
N SER A 143 1.81 12.34 -8.80
CA SER A 143 2.61 11.38 -9.57
C SER A 143 2.20 9.95 -9.21
N LEU A 144 2.15 9.66 -7.91
CA LEU A 144 1.69 8.36 -7.39
C LEU A 144 0.27 8.05 -7.89
N LEU A 145 -0.68 9.00 -7.74
CA LEU A 145 -2.08 8.79 -8.15
C LEU A 145 -2.23 8.65 -9.67
N ASN A 146 -1.41 9.33 -10.48
CA ASN A 146 -1.48 9.20 -11.93
C ASN A 146 -0.91 7.88 -12.45
N LYS A 147 0.15 7.37 -11.80
CA LYS A 147 0.85 6.18 -12.28
C LYS A 147 0.31 4.87 -11.69
N SER A 148 -0.21 4.91 -10.45
CA SER A 148 -0.46 3.69 -9.68
C SER A 148 -1.93 3.33 -9.51
N VAL A 149 -2.88 4.22 -9.87
CA VAL A 149 -4.30 3.94 -9.67
C VAL A 149 -5.10 3.95 -10.97
N ASN A 150 -6.19 3.20 -11.00
CA ASN A 150 -7.14 3.11 -12.11
C ASN A 150 -8.53 3.65 -11.77
N GLY A 151 -8.71 4.21 -10.58
CA GLY A 151 -9.95 4.84 -10.14
C GLY A 151 -9.72 5.78 -8.96
N ILE A 152 -10.52 6.83 -8.87
CA ILE A 152 -10.48 7.83 -7.80
C ILE A 152 -11.80 7.81 -7.03
N LEU A 153 -11.71 7.69 -5.71
CA LEU A 153 -12.84 7.88 -4.79
C LEU A 153 -12.78 9.31 -4.23
N HIS A 154 -13.61 10.18 -4.75
CA HIS A 154 -13.69 11.57 -4.29
C HIS A 154 -14.73 11.73 -3.18
N LEU A 155 -14.26 12.15 -1.99
CA LEU A 155 -15.14 12.49 -0.88
C LEU A 155 -15.53 13.97 -0.94
N SER A 156 -16.80 14.24 -1.17
CA SER A 156 -17.35 15.61 -1.18
C SER A 156 -18.75 15.62 -0.56
N ASN A 157 -19.04 16.64 0.27
CA ASN A 157 -20.34 16.79 0.94
C ASN A 157 -20.81 15.51 1.68
N LYS A 158 -19.89 14.82 2.35
CA LYS A 158 -20.12 13.55 3.08
C LYS A 158 -20.58 12.39 2.18
N LYS A 159 -20.31 12.47 0.88
CA LYS A 159 -20.61 11.42 -0.11
C LYS A 159 -19.36 11.04 -0.85
N LEU A 160 -19.22 9.75 -1.13
CA LEU A 160 -18.18 9.22 -2.00
C LEU A 160 -18.71 9.13 -3.43
N GLN A 161 -17.91 9.62 -4.37
CA GLN A 161 -18.18 9.50 -5.80
C GLN A 161 -16.97 8.83 -6.45
N PHE A 162 -17.23 7.78 -7.22
CA PHE A 162 -16.18 7.07 -7.96
C PHE A 162 -16.01 7.68 -9.35
N TYR A 163 -14.76 7.85 -9.76
CA TYR A 163 -14.35 8.25 -11.10
C TYR A 163 -13.37 7.19 -11.63
N SER A 164 -13.63 6.71 -12.85
CA SER A 164 -12.72 5.77 -13.51
C SER A 164 -11.54 6.51 -14.13
N GLY A 165 -10.36 5.94 -14.03
CA GLY A 165 -9.13 6.53 -14.55
C GLY A 165 -8.20 7.03 -13.43
N ASN A 166 -7.16 7.75 -13.84
CA ASN A 166 -6.15 8.32 -12.95
C ASN A 166 -6.56 9.72 -12.45
N TYR A 167 -5.67 10.36 -11.68
CA TYR A 167 -5.94 11.68 -11.09
C TYR A 167 -6.21 12.77 -12.15
N ASP A 168 -5.46 12.80 -13.25
CA ASP A 168 -5.63 13.82 -14.30
C ASP A 168 -6.99 13.68 -15.01
N THR A 169 -7.45 12.46 -15.24
CA THR A 169 -8.77 12.18 -15.78
C THR A 169 -9.85 12.71 -14.83
N PHE A 170 -9.75 12.39 -13.55
CA PHE A 170 -10.64 12.87 -12.50
C PHE A 170 -10.69 14.40 -12.41
N ASP A 171 -9.52 15.06 -12.38
CA ASP A 171 -9.42 16.52 -12.25
C ASP A 171 -10.06 17.23 -13.44
N ASN A 172 -9.84 16.69 -14.64
CA ASN A 172 -10.47 17.22 -15.87
C ASN A 172 -12.00 17.06 -15.86
N GLU A 173 -12.51 15.88 -15.52
CA GLU A 173 -13.96 15.65 -15.43
C GLU A 173 -14.62 16.56 -14.37
N ARG A 174 -13.97 16.70 -13.21
CA ARG A 174 -14.45 17.57 -12.14
C ARG A 174 -14.50 19.03 -12.58
N ARG A 175 -13.48 19.50 -13.31
CA ARG A 175 -13.44 20.87 -13.84
C ARG A 175 -14.61 21.13 -14.81
N ILE A 176 -14.84 20.21 -15.76
CA ILE A 176 -15.96 20.32 -16.71
C ILE A 176 -17.31 20.37 -15.97
N GLN A 177 -17.52 19.50 -14.99
CA GLN A 177 -18.74 19.50 -14.18
C GLN A 177 -18.94 20.80 -13.41
N LEU A 178 -17.87 21.38 -12.88
CA LEU A 178 -17.92 22.67 -12.16
C LEU A 178 -18.29 23.81 -13.11
N GLU A 179 -17.67 23.90 -14.27
CA GLU A 179 -17.98 24.91 -15.31
C GLU A 179 -19.45 24.83 -15.76
N GLN A 180 -19.96 23.61 -15.97
CA GLN A 180 -21.38 23.40 -16.31
C GLN A 180 -22.31 23.87 -15.19
N LYS A 181 -22.00 23.57 -13.92
CA LYS A 181 -22.79 24.03 -12.77
C LYS A 181 -22.80 25.55 -12.64
N ILE A 182 -21.65 26.20 -12.84
CA ILE A 182 -21.56 27.69 -12.84
C ILE A 182 -22.40 28.28 -13.98
N SER A 183 -22.30 27.75 -15.20
CA SER A 183 -23.07 28.20 -16.35
C SER A 183 -24.58 28.06 -16.11
N LEU A 184 -25.01 26.92 -15.56
CA LEU A 184 -26.43 26.69 -15.22
C LEU A 184 -26.94 27.68 -14.16
N LYS A 185 -26.13 27.91 -13.11
CA LYS A 185 -26.46 28.87 -12.05
C LYS A 185 -26.60 30.28 -12.62
N ASN A 186 -25.66 30.73 -13.45
CA ASN A 186 -25.72 32.06 -14.08
C ASN A 186 -26.99 32.23 -14.98
N LYS A 187 -27.38 31.18 -15.74
CA LYS A 187 -28.59 31.17 -16.50
C LYS A 187 -29.85 31.29 -15.63
N GLN A 188 -29.91 30.55 -14.54
CA GLN A 188 -31.01 30.63 -13.57
C GLN A 188 -31.13 32.00 -12.92
N ASP A 189 -30.00 32.58 -12.51
CA ASP A 189 -29.98 33.89 -11.88
C ASP A 189 -30.41 34.98 -12.87
N ALA A 190 -29.99 34.91 -14.15
CA ALA A 190 -30.41 35.81 -15.19
C ALA A 190 -31.93 35.70 -15.48
N GLN A 191 -32.48 34.45 -15.51
CA GLN A 191 -33.95 34.26 -15.67
C GLN A 191 -34.72 34.81 -14.47
N ARG A 192 -34.25 34.64 -13.25
CA ARG A 192 -34.91 35.21 -12.05
C ARG A 192 -34.89 36.72 -12.07
N ALA A 193 -33.80 37.35 -12.47
CA ALA A 193 -33.72 38.80 -12.60
C ALA A 193 -34.70 39.35 -13.65
N HIS A 194 -34.89 38.64 -14.77
CA HIS A 194 -35.84 39.03 -15.83
C HIS A 194 -37.32 38.87 -15.42
N ILE A 195 -37.65 37.96 -14.51
CA ILE A 195 -39.02 37.77 -14.00
C ILE A 195 -39.38 38.80 -12.93
N GLN A 196 -38.37 39.38 -12.25
CA GLN A 196 -38.56 40.39 -11.19
C GLN A 196 -38.54 41.85 -11.68
N SER A 197 -38.19 42.03 -12.95
CA SER A 197 -38.26 43.33 -13.65
C SER A 197 -39.58 43.49 -14.40
#